data_d56401c6987a501d1c8059d80c9fdb2b
#
_entry.id   d56401c6987a501d1c8059d80c9fdb2b
#
_cell.length_a   1.000
_cell.length_b   1.000
_cell.length_c   1.000
_cell.angle_alpha   90.00
_cell.angle_beta   90.00
_cell.angle_gamma   90.00
#
_symmetry.space_group_name_H-M   'P 1'
#
loop_
_entity.id
_entity.type
_entity.pdbx_description
1 polymer ?
#
loop_
_entity_poly.entity_id
_entity_poly.type
_entity_poly.pdbx_seq_one_letter_code
_entity_poly.pdbx_strand_id
1 'polypeptide(L)'
;MQIVITGGAGFVGARLARTLLKQGQISLAGAPPRAISRITLVDRALPPSDLAADARVASALGDLNEQLAAPDAALWREADAIFHLAAAVSGECEADFDLGMRSNFAATQALLEKARAVGTVSYTHLTLPTNREV
;
A
#
# COMPACT_ATOMS: atom_id res chain seq x y z
N MET A 1 -4.70 10.01 -11.61
CA MET A 1 -4.82 8.70 -10.94
C MET A 1 -4.29 8.84 -9.53
N GLN A 2 -5.03 8.36 -8.54
CA GLN A 2 -4.63 8.33 -7.14
C GLN A 2 -4.24 6.90 -6.75
N ILE A 3 -3.08 6.75 -6.14
CA ILE A 3 -2.49 5.47 -5.77
C ILE A 3 -2.29 5.43 -4.25
N VAL A 4 -2.62 4.33 -3.62
CA VAL A 4 -2.32 4.06 -2.20
C VAL A 4 -1.27 2.96 -2.12
N ILE A 5 -0.25 3.16 -1.28
CA ILE A 5 0.79 2.16 -1.00
C ILE A 5 0.82 1.92 0.51
N THR A 6 0.36 0.77 0.97
CA THR A 6 0.54 0.37 2.38
C THR A 6 1.95 -0.18 2.57
N GLY A 7 2.56 0.09 3.71
CA GLY A 7 3.99 -0.16 3.89
C GLY A 7 4.86 0.79 3.06
N GLY A 8 4.33 1.99 2.78
CA GLY A 8 4.90 2.95 1.84
C GLY A 8 6.22 3.58 2.29
N ALA A 9 6.50 3.63 3.58
CA ALA A 9 7.77 4.12 4.12
C ALA A 9 8.86 3.04 4.20
N GLY A 10 8.49 1.77 4.03
CA GLY A 10 9.41 0.65 3.99
C GLY A 10 10.28 0.63 2.72
N PHE A 11 11.27 -0.25 2.70
CA PHE A 11 12.24 -0.34 1.60
C PHE A 11 11.56 -0.53 0.23
N VAL A 12 10.67 -1.51 0.11
CA VAL A 12 9.97 -1.81 -1.16
C VAL A 12 8.97 -0.72 -1.50
N GLY A 13 8.17 -0.28 -0.53
CA GLY A 13 7.15 0.76 -0.74
C GLY A 13 7.74 2.09 -1.19
N ALA A 14 8.80 2.55 -0.54
CA ALA A 14 9.49 3.78 -0.92
C ALA A 14 10.13 3.67 -2.32
N ARG A 15 10.72 2.52 -2.66
CA ARG A 15 11.27 2.28 -3.99
C ARG A 15 10.18 2.29 -5.06
N LEU A 16 9.04 1.65 -4.80
CA LEU A 16 7.89 1.66 -5.70
C LEU A 16 7.38 3.09 -5.91
N ALA A 17 7.19 3.86 -4.82
CA ALA A 17 6.76 5.24 -4.90
C ALA A 17 7.68 6.10 -5.79
N ARG A 18 9.00 6.01 -5.58
CA ARG A 18 9.98 6.73 -6.42
C ARG A 18 9.88 6.34 -7.89
N THR A 19 9.71 5.04 -8.17
CA THR A 19 9.57 4.55 -9.55
C THR A 19 8.32 5.12 -10.22
N LEU A 20 7.19 5.08 -9.52
CA LEU A 20 5.92 5.62 -10.01
C LEU A 20 5.98 7.13 -10.25
N LEU A 21 6.58 7.88 -9.31
CA LEU A 21 6.77 9.32 -9.45
C LEU A 21 7.66 9.69 -10.64
N LYS A 22 8.71 8.90 -10.87
CA LYS A 22 9.62 9.08 -12.03
C LYS A 22 8.91 8.78 -13.35
N GLN A 23 8.08 7.75 -13.41
CA GLN A 23 7.30 7.42 -14.61
C GLN A 23 6.19 8.44 -14.85
N GLY A 24 5.59 8.99 -13.81
CA GLY A 24 4.53 9.99 -13.87
C GLY A 24 3.17 9.46 -14.35
N GLN A 25 3.12 8.24 -14.87
CA GLN A 25 1.90 7.60 -15.37
C GLN A 25 1.97 6.08 -15.21
N ILE A 26 0.82 5.43 -15.16
CA ILE A 26 0.72 3.97 -15.08
C ILE A 26 -0.51 3.48 -15.85
N SER A 27 -0.37 2.30 -16.46
CA SER A 27 -1.46 1.54 -17.07
C SER A 27 -1.92 0.47 -16.10
N LEU A 28 -3.23 0.39 -15.86
CA LEU A 28 -3.85 -0.65 -15.03
C LEU A 28 -4.72 -1.54 -15.91
N ALA A 29 -4.62 -2.86 -15.71
CA ALA A 29 -5.46 -3.86 -16.38
C ALA A 29 -5.51 -3.72 -17.92
N GLY A 30 -4.42 -3.29 -18.55
CA GLY A 30 -4.36 -3.10 -19.99
C GLY A 30 -5.06 -1.83 -20.51
N ALA A 31 -5.60 -1.00 -19.62
CA ALA A 31 -6.13 0.30 -19.99
C ALA A 31 -5.01 1.27 -20.42
N PRO A 32 -5.33 2.32 -21.19
CA PRO A 32 -4.34 3.34 -21.54
C PRO A 32 -3.68 3.96 -20.31
N PRO A 33 -2.39 4.37 -20.38
CA PRO A 33 -1.71 5.01 -19.26
C PRO A 33 -2.43 6.26 -18.78
N ARG A 34 -2.54 6.43 -17.47
CA ARG A 34 -3.11 7.64 -16.82
C ARG A 34 -2.06 8.30 -15.97
N ALA A 35 -2.03 9.63 -15.98
CA ALA A 35 -1.12 10.42 -15.17
C ALA A 35 -1.38 10.20 -13.66
N ILE A 36 -0.32 10.06 -12.89
CA ILE A 36 -0.37 9.92 -11.43
C ILE A 36 -0.48 11.32 -10.83
N SER A 37 -1.61 11.61 -10.19
CA SER A 37 -1.87 12.90 -9.53
C SER A 37 -1.50 12.87 -8.04
N ARG A 38 -1.60 11.70 -7.40
CA ARG A 38 -1.29 11.54 -5.98
C ARG A 38 -0.85 10.11 -5.67
N ILE A 39 0.12 9.99 -4.76
CA ILE A 39 0.50 8.74 -4.10
C ILE A 39 0.37 8.95 -2.59
N THR A 40 -0.49 8.17 -1.95
CA THR A 40 -0.63 8.19 -0.48
C THR A 40 0.12 7.00 0.12
N LEU A 41 1.10 7.29 0.98
CA LEU A 41 1.89 6.30 1.70
C LEU A 41 1.23 6.05 3.06
N VAL A 42 0.75 4.84 3.28
CA VAL A 42 0.17 4.40 4.56
C VAL A 42 1.21 3.57 5.29
N ASP A 43 1.68 4.07 6.43
CA ASP A 43 2.73 3.41 7.23
C ASP A 43 2.71 3.91 8.68
N ARG A 44 3.35 3.16 9.58
CA ARG A 44 3.63 3.60 10.95
C ARG A 44 4.81 4.56 11.02
N ALA A 45 5.73 4.46 10.07
CA ALA A 45 6.92 5.29 9.96
C ALA A 45 6.70 6.49 9.03
N LEU A 46 7.43 7.56 9.28
CA LEU A 46 7.50 8.70 8.37
C LEU A 46 8.15 8.28 7.04
N PRO A 47 7.68 8.79 5.91
CA PRO A 47 8.32 8.53 4.63
C PRO A 47 9.72 9.17 4.56
N PRO A 48 10.62 8.64 3.73
CA PRO A 48 11.88 9.30 3.42
C PRO A 48 11.69 10.75 2.98
N SER A 49 12.63 11.62 3.32
CA SER A 49 12.52 13.08 3.12
C SER A 49 12.32 13.47 1.65
N ASP A 50 12.89 12.74 0.72
CA ASP A 50 12.73 12.98 -0.72
C ASP A 50 11.28 12.72 -1.18
N LEU A 51 10.63 11.69 -0.63
CA LEU A 51 9.23 11.42 -0.90
C LEU A 51 8.31 12.43 -0.21
N ALA A 52 8.63 12.78 1.04
CA ALA A 52 7.86 13.78 1.78
C ALA A 52 7.88 15.18 1.12
N ALA A 53 8.92 15.47 0.36
CA ALA A 53 9.07 16.76 -0.35
C ALA A 53 8.35 16.81 -1.71
N ASP A 54 7.92 15.67 -2.29
CA ASP A 54 7.18 15.67 -3.56
C ASP A 54 5.72 16.07 -3.33
N ALA A 55 5.27 17.11 -4.02
CA ALA A 55 3.90 17.63 -3.88
C ALA A 55 2.79 16.61 -4.22
N ARG A 56 3.11 15.56 -4.95
CA ARG A 56 2.18 14.47 -5.28
C ARG A 56 2.10 13.40 -4.19
N VAL A 57 2.96 13.46 -3.17
CA VAL A 57 3.00 12.47 -2.09
C VAL A 57 2.23 12.99 -0.88
N ALA A 58 1.36 12.16 -0.35
CA ALA A 58 0.70 12.34 0.93
C ALA A 58 1.06 11.17 1.86
N SER A 59 1.01 11.40 3.17
CA SER A 59 1.27 10.39 4.19
C SER A 59 0.06 10.20 5.07
N ALA A 60 -0.32 8.95 5.32
CA ALA A 60 -1.29 8.54 6.32
C ALA A 60 -0.55 7.71 7.39
N LEU A 61 -0.14 8.37 8.46
CA LEU A 61 0.62 7.73 9.55
C LEU A 61 -0.32 6.99 10.49
N GLY A 62 0.08 5.78 10.89
CA GLY A 62 -0.62 4.99 11.89
C GLY A 62 -0.72 3.51 11.54
N ASP A 63 -1.40 2.79 12.39
CA ASP A 63 -1.68 1.37 12.17
C ASP A 63 -2.66 1.19 11.00
N LEU A 64 -2.38 0.22 10.13
CA LEU A 64 -3.19 -0.03 8.94
C LEU A 64 -4.63 -0.44 9.30
N ASN A 65 -4.81 -1.24 10.35
CA ASN A 65 -6.16 -1.65 10.78
C ASN A 65 -6.98 -0.45 11.26
N GLU A 66 -6.36 0.49 11.95
CA GLU A 66 -7.03 1.74 12.38
C GLU A 66 -7.41 2.60 11.17
N GLN A 67 -6.50 2.74 10.20
CA GLN A 67 -6.76 3.48 8.96
C GLN A 67 -7.90 2.85 8.14
N LEU A 68 -7.98 1.52 8.12
CA LEU A 68 -9.04 0.79 7.41
C LEU A 68 -10.39 0.87 8.13
N ALA A 69 -10.38 0.90 9.46
CA ALA A 69 -11.58 1.01 10.29
C ALA A 69 -12.21 2.41 10.23
N ALA A 70 -11.46 3.44 9.84
CA ALA A 70 -11.97 4.80 9.72
C ALA A 70 -13.11 4.85 8.68
N PRO A 71 -14.33 5.29 9.07
CA PRO A 71 -15.52 5.14 8.23
C PRO A 71 -15.45 5.95 6.92
N ASP A 72 -14.79 7.10 6.95
CA ASP A 72 -14.81 8.08 5.84
C ASP A 72 -13.43 8.46 5.29
N ALA A 73 -12.45 7.56 5.38
CA ALA A 73 -11.15 7.84 4.83
C ALA A 73 -11.23 8.04 3.30
N ALA A 74 -11.20 9.29 2.85
CA ALA A 74 -11.26 9.68 1.45
C ALA A 74 -10.17 8.99 0.62
N LEU A 75 -9.01 8.72 1.26
CA LEU A 75 -7.89 8.04 0.61
C LEU A 75 -8.27 6.67 0.01
N TRP A 76 -9.18 5.92 0.67
CA TRP A 76 -9.63 4.61 0.15
C TRP A 76 -10.67 4.74 -0.95
N ARG A 77 -11.59 5.71 -0.83
CA ARG A 77 -12.66 5.94 -1.82
C ARG A 77 -12.14 6.51 -3.13
N GLU A 78 -11.10 7.32 -3.04
CA GLU A 78 -10.52 8.02 -4.19
C GLU A 78 -9.37 7.25 -4.83
N ALA A 79 -8.98 6.11 -4.26
CA ALA A 79 -7.90 5.29 -4.77
C ALA A 79 -8.31 4.59 -6.08
N ASP A 80 -7.59 4.85 -7.16
CA ASP A 80 -7.68 4.10 -8.41
C ASP A 80 -6.94 2.77 -8.32
N ALA A 81 -5.87 2.71 -7.52
CA ALA A 81 -5.07 1.51 -7.28
C ALA A 81 -4.50 1.46 -5.86
N ILE A 82 -4.39 0.26 -5.32
CA ILE A 82 -3.81 0.00 -4.01
C ILE A 82 -2.70 -1.04 -4.16
N PHE A 83 -1.48 -0.69 -3.73
CA PHE A 83 -0.37 -1.63 -3.57
C PHE A 83 -0.22 -1.97 -2.09
N HIS A 84 -0.53 -3.21 -1.74
CA HIS A 84 -0.48 -3.67 -0.35
C HIS A 84 0.86 -4.34 -0.06
N LEU A 85 1.76 -3.62 0.63
CA LEU A 85 3.10 -4.05 0.98
C LEU A 85 3.34 -4.06 2.50
N ALA A 86 2.36 -3.60 3.28
CA ALA A 86 2.43 -3.66 4.73
C ALA A 86 2.29 -5.11 5.20
N ALA A 87 3.31 -5.61 5.89
CA ALA A 87 3.33 -6.94 6.49
C ALA A 87 4.33 -6.98 7.64
N ALA A 88 4.08 -7.85 8.63
CA ALA A 88 5.08 -8.25 9.60
C ALA A 88 5.95 -9.34 9.00
N VAL A 89 7.27 -9.29 9.23
CA VAL A 89 8.22 -10.28 8.74
C VAL A 89 8.20 -11.57 9.56
N SER A 90 8.74 -12.66 8.97
CA SER A 90 8.67 -14.00 9.57
C SER A 90 9.18 -14.06 11.02
N GLY A 91 10.31 -13.42 11.31
CA GLY A 91 10.88 -13.42 12.67
C GLY A 91 9.99 -12.72 13.70
N GLU A 92 9.29 -11.66 13.31
CA GLU A 92 8.31 -10.99 14.19
C GLU A 92 7.07 -11.87 14.39
N CYS A 93 6.60 -12.55 13.35
CA CYS A 93 5.43 -13.43 13.42
C CYS A 93 5.73 -14.71 14.23
N GLU A 94 6.95 -15.21 14.21
CA GLU A 94 7.38 -16.34 15.03
C GLU A 94 7.48 -15.95 16.51
N ALA A 95 7.93 -14.73 16.80
CA ALA A 95 8.01 -14.21 18.15
C ALA A 95 6.63 -13.81 18.72
N ASP A 96 5.73 -13.33 17.88
CA ASP A 96 4.37 -12.91 18.24
C ASP A 96 3.38 -13.33 17.14
N PHE A 97 2.74 -14.48 17.37
CA PHE A 97 1.75 -15.03 16.43
C PHE A 97 0.56 -14.10 16.21
N ASP A 98 0.08 -13.44 17.26
CA ASP A 98 -1.06 -12.52 17.18
C ASP A 98 -0.72 -11.28 16.36
N LEU A 99 0.52 -10.79 16.44
CA LEU A 99 1.01 -9.73 15.58
C LEU A 99 0.97 -10.16 14.10
N GLY A 100 1.45 -11.36 13.81
CA GLY A 100 1.42 -11.93 12.45
C GLY A 100 -0.01 -12.03 11.91
N MET A 101 -0.95 -12.52 12.72
CA MET A 101 -2.36 -12.63 12.34
C MET A 101 -3.00 -11.26 12.10
N ARG A 102 -2.76 -10.28 12.96
CA ARG A 102 -3.29 -8.93 12.77
C ARG A 102 -2.71 -8.22 11.55
N SER A 103 -1.40 -8.31 11.37
CA SER A 103 -0.70 -7.55 10.31
C SER A 103 -0.81 -8.19 8.93
N ASN A 104 -0.78 -9.52 8.84
CA ASN A 104 -0.70 -10.22 7.56
C ASN A 104 -2.03 -10.81 7.11
N PHE A 105 -2.89 -11.23 8.04
CA PHE A 105 -4.18 -11.80 7.70
C PHE A 105 -5.32 -10.80 7.86
N ALA A 106 -5.57 -10.30 9.07
CA ALA A 106 -6.71 -9.43 9.35
C ALA A 106 -6.64 -8.10 8.59
N ALA A 107 -5.46 -7.48 8.50
CA ALA A 107 -5.27 -6.25 7.74
C ALA A 107 -5.49 -6.46 6.24
N THR A 108 -5.01 -7.57 5.68
CA THR A 108 -5.23 -7.91 4.26
C THR A 108 -6.71 -8.16 3.97
N GLN A 109 -7.39 -8.91 4.84
CA GLN A 109 -8.82 -9.14 4.72
C GLN A 109 -9.62 -7.83 4.78
N ALA A 110 -9.36 -6.99 5.79
CA ALA A 110 -10.03 -5.71 5.95
C ALA A 110 -9.80 -4.78 4.75
N LEU A 111 -8.59 -4.79 4.17
CA LEU A 111 -8.27 -4.02 2.97
C LEU A 111 -9.08 -4.49 1.76
N LEU A 112 -9.20 -5.79 1.54
CA LEU A 112 -9.99 -6.36 0.46
C LEU A 112 -11.48 -6.05 0.61
N GLU A 113 -12.00 -6.14 1.83
CA GLU A 113 -13.39 -5.77 2.14
C GLU A 113 -13.64 -4.28 1.88
N LYS A 114 -12.70 -3.42 2.29
CA LYS A 114 -12.75 -1.97 2.03
C LYS A 114 -12.71 -1.67 0.54
N ALA A 115 -11.78 -2.25 -0.20
CA ALA A 115 -11.65 -2.07 -1.65
C ALA A 115 -12.93 -2.52 -2.38
N ARG A 116 -13.51 -3.64 -1.99
CA ARG A 116 -14.80 -4.12 -2.52
C ARG A 116 -15.94 -3.15 -2.22
N ALA A 117 -16.02 -2.64 -1.01
CA ALA A 117 -17.08 -1.72 -0.58
C ALA A 117 -17.05 -0.38 -1.34
N VAL A 118 -15.85 0.12 -1.67
CA VAL A 118 -15.68 1.39 -2.40
C VAL A 118 -15.63 1.21 -3.92
N GLY A 119 -15.69 -0.03 -4.41
CA GLY A 119 -15.65 -0.34 -5.85
C GLY A 119 -14.27 -0.11 -6.50
N THR A 120 -13.22 0.02 -5.71
CA THR A 120 -11.86 0.15 -6.21
C THR A 120 -11.38 -1.17 -6.77
N VAL A 121 -10.82 -1.18 -7.97
CA VAL A 121 -10.16 -2.35 -8.53
C VAL A 121 -8.82 -2.52 -7.81
N SER A 122 -8.79 -3.42 -6.83
CA SER A 122 -7.59 -3.75 -6.09
C SER A 122 -6.83 -4.84 -6.82
N TYR A 123 -5.60 -4.54 -7.26
CA TYR A 123 -4.64 -5.56 -7.67
C TYR A 123 -3.69 -5.84 -6.53
N THR A 124 -3.97 -6.87 -5.76
CA THR A 124 -2.98 -7.49 -4.89
C THR A 124 -2.29 -8.60 -5.69
N HIS A 125 -1.30 -8.25 -6.50
CA HIS A 125 -0.35 -9.24 -6.98
C HIS A 125 0.87 -9.19 -6.07
N LEU A 126 0.81 -9.95 -5.00
CA LEU A 126 1.98 -10.42 -4.30
C LEU A 126 2.51 -11.63 -5.06
N THR A 127 3.28 -11.40 -6.11
CA THR A 127 4.18 -12.44 -6.61
C THR A 127 5.37 -12.44 -5.66
N LEU A 128 5.29 -13.26 -4.62
CA LEU A 128 6.48 -13.70 -3.93
C LEU A 128 7.32 -14.44 -4.97
N PRO A 129 8.57 -14.00 -5.28
CA PRO A 129 9.46 -14.86 -6.00
C PRO A 129 9.63 -16.11 -5.12
N THR A 130 9.02 -17.20 -5.52
CA THR A 130 9.37 -18.51 -4.99
C THR A 130 10.76 -18.81 -5.50
N ASN A 131 11.78 -18.31 -4.83
CA ASN A 131 13.12 -18.81 -4.99
C ASN A 131 13.11 -20.23 -4.40
N ARG A 132 12.71 -21.18 -5.23
CA ARG A 132 13.05 -22.58 -5.04
C ARG A 132 14.47 -22.76 -5.58
N GLU A 133 15.43 -22.25 -4.86
CA GLU A 133 16.77 -22.82 -4.88
C GLU A 133 16.89 -23.70 -3.65
N VAL A 134 16.66 -24.97 -3.89
CA VAL A 134 17.08 -26.04 -3.00
C VAL A 134 18.57 -26.26 -3.22
#